data_234810e4a3a24d5dd02053fda1640e40
#
_entry.id   234810e4a3a24d5dd02053fda1640e40
#
_cell.length_a   1.000
_cell.length_b   1.000
_cell.length_c   1.000
_cell.angle_alpha   90.00
_cell.angle_beta   90.00
_cell.angle_gamma   90.00
#
_symmetry.space_group_name_H-M   'P 1'
#
loop_
_entity.id
_entity.type
_entity.pdbx_description
1 polymer ?
#
loop_
_entity_poly.entity_id
_entity_poly.type
_entity_poly.pdbx_seq_one_letter_code
_entity_poly.pdbx_strand_id
1 'polypeptide(L)'
;GGSRAMVRQLAHEIKNPLGSLRGAAQLLERQLRDPGLHEYTTVIIAEADRLAALVDALLGPGQPPRKEPVNIHELVQHVGHLLAAEAPPGVSIERDYDPSLPRLRLDRNQIIQSLLNLGRNAIQAVGERGRIVLRTRALTNASIGSRRYRVVASIQVEDDGPGVPVELKDTVFYP
;
A
#
# COMPACT_ATOMS: atom_id res chain seq x y z
N GLY A 1 -8.84 27.67 4.90
CA GLY A 1 -8.53 28.73 3.98
C GLY A 1 -8.34 28.27 2.55
N GLY A 2 -8.52 29.19 1.60
CA GLY A 2 -8.43 28.92 0.17
C GLY A 2 -7.05 28.43 -0.29
N SER A 3 -5.97 28.80 0.43
CA SER A 3 -4.60 28.36 0.10
C SER A 3 -4.38 26.86 0.30
N ARG A 4 -4.99 26.24 1.32
CA ARG A 4 -4.91 24.79 1.55
C ARG A 4 -5.66 24.00 0.49
N ALA A 5 -6.83 24.49 0.07
CA ALA A 5 -7.59 23.84 -0.99
C ALA A 5 -6.84 23.89 -2.33
N MET A 6 -6.18 25.02 -2.62
CA MET A 6 -5.37 25.17 -3.82
C MET A 6 -4.17 24.25 -3.83
N VAL A 7 -3.42 24.15 -2.73
CA VAL A 7 -2.27 23.25 -2.60
C VAL A 7 -2.71 21.80 -2.76
N ARG A 8 -3.84 21.42 -2.17
CA ARG A 8 -4.41 20.07 -2.29
C ARG A 8 -4.75 19.74 -3.73
N GLN A 9 -5.38 20.67 -4.44
CA GLN A 9 -5.73 20.48 -5.85
C GLN A 9 -4.48 20.34 -6.71
N LEU A 10 -3.47 21.19 -6.50
CA LEU A 10 -2.20 21.08 -7.20
C LEU A 10 -1.51 19.75 -6.93
N ALA A 11 -1.55 19.29 -5.70
CA ALA A 11 -0.99 17.99 -5.32
C ALA A 11 -1.65 16.86 -6.13
N HIS A 12 -2.98 16.85 -6.24
CA HIS A 12 -3.70 15.86 -7.04
C HIS A 12 -3.34 15.96 -8.53
N GLU A 13 -3.25 17.17 -9.06
CA GLU A 13 -2.89 17.42 -10.46
C GLU A 13 -1.45 17.03 -10.79
N ILE A 14 -0.54 17.05 -9.81
CA ILE A 14 0.84 16.60 -9.97
C ILE A 14 0.93 15.07 -9.82
N LYS A 15 0.22 14.50 -8.85
CA LYS A 15 0.24 13.06 -8.62
C LYS A 15 -0.35 12.26 -9.79
N ASN A 16 -1.32 12.82 -10.50
CA ASN A 16 -1.92 12.16 -11.65
C ASN A 16 -0.91 11.87 -12.77
N PRO A 17 -0.13 12.84 -13.28
CA PRO A 17 0.90 12.55 -14.27
C PRO A 17 2.03 11.66 -13.72
N LEU A 18 2.36 11.77 -12.44
CA LEU A 18 3.35 10.87 -11.82
C LEU A 18 2.88 9.43 -11.83
N GLY A 19 1.60 9.19 -11.54
CA GLY A 19 1.00 7.86 -11.63
C GLY A 19 1.01 7.30 -13.06
N SER A 20 0.73 8.16 -14.04
CA SER A 20 0.80 7.78 -15.46
C SER A 20 2.22 7.42 -15.89
N LEU A 21 3.20 8.21 -15.49
CA LEU A 21 4.62 7.93 -15.78
C LEU A 21 5.07 6.63 -15.13
N ARG A 22 4.68 6.42 -13.88
CA ARG A 22 5.00 5.20 -13.16
C ARG A 22 4.40 3.98 -13.85
N GLY A 23 3.12 4.04 -14.21
CA GLY A 23 2.42 2.98 -14.91
C GLY A 23 3.06 2.66 -16.28
N ALA A 24 3.41 3.69 -17.04
CA ALA A 24 4.07 3.52 -18.33
C ALA A 24 5.44 2.85 -18.17
N ALA A 25 6.21 3.25 -17.17
CA ALA A 25 7.52 2.65 -16.88
C ALA A 25 7.38 1.18 -16.48
N GLN A 26 6.35 0.83 -15.71
CA GLN A 26 6.06 -0.56 -15.34
C GLN A 26 5.70 -1.42 -16.55
N LEU A 27 4.86 -0.89 -17.45
CA LEU A 27 4.51 -1.59 -18.68
C LEU A 27 5.71 -1.78 -19.58
N LEU A 28 6.56 -0.75 -19.71
CA LEU A 28 7.78 -0.81 -20.48
C LEU A 28 8.74 -1.86 -19.90
N GLU A 29 8.90 -1.90 -18.57
CA GLU A 29 9.75 -2.86 -17.88
C GLU A 29 9.36 -4.30 -18.21
N ARG A 30 8.06 -4.59 -18.29
CA ARG A 30 7.56 -5.91 -18.67
C ARG A 30 7.87 -6.30 -20.10
N GLN A 31 7.99 -5.33 -20.99
CA GLN A 31 8.26 -5.57 -22.41
C GLN A 31 9.74 -5.61 -22.75
N LEU A 32 10.58 -5.01 -21.91
CA LEU A 32 12.02 -5.00 -22.14
C LEU A 32 12.64 -6.35 -21.79
N ARG A 33 13.30 -6.95 -22.75
CA ARG A 33 13.98 -8.24 -22.58
C ARG A 33 15.42 -8.09 -22.10
N ASP A 34 16.04 -6.94 -22.36
CA ASP A 34 17.41 -6.66 -21.95
C ASP A 34 17.43 -6.23 -20.48
N PRO A 35 18.05 -7.02 -19.58
CA PRO A 35 18.14 -6.65 -18.17
C PRO A 35 18.86 -5.32 -17.92
N GLY A 36 19.78 -4.92 -18.79
CA GLY A 36 20.48 -3.64 -18.68
C GLY A 36 19.56 -2.44 -18.84
N LEU A 37 18.44 -2.60 -19.56
CA LEU A 37 17.45 -1.53 -19.74
C LEU A 37 16.49 -1.41 -18.54
N HIS A 38 16.37 -2.46 -17.75
CA HIS A 38 15.55 -2.42 -16.52
C HIS A 38 16.10 -1.44 -15.48
N GLU A 39 17.39 -1.15 -15.53
CA GLU A 39 17.98 -0.12 -14.66
C GLU A 39 17.31 1.24 -14.88
N TYR A 40 17.03 1.60 -16.11
CA TYR A 40 16.38 2.86 -16.45
C TYR A 40 14.92 2.92 -15.99
N THR A 41 14.16 1.85 -16.20
CA THR A 41 12.77 1.79 -15.74
C THR A 41 12.69 1.82 -14.21
N THR A 42 13.62 1.16 -13.54
CA THR A 42 13.71 1.20 -12.07
C THR A 42 13.96 2.62 -11.56
N VAL A 43 14.84 3.37 -12.22
CA VAL A 43 15.10 4.77 -11.87
C VAL A 43 13.85 5.63 -12.08
N ILE A 44 13.16 5.46 -13.21
CA ILE A 44 11.93 6.23 -13.50
C ILE A 44 10.86 5.98 -12.43
N ILE A 45 10.63 4.71 -12.08
CA ILE A 45 9.64 4.34 -11.06
C ILE A 45 10.04 4.93 -9.70
N ALA A 46 11.30 4.77 -9.31
CA ALA A 46 11.80 5.28 -8.02
C ALA A 46 11.67 6.81 -7.94
N GLU A 47 11.99 7.53 -9.01
CA GLU A 47 11.87 8.99 -9.03
C GLU A 47 10.41 9.45 -9.02
N ALA A 48 9.52 8.75 -9.73
CA ALA A 48 8.09 9.04 -9.68
C ALA A 48 7.55 8.86 -8.26
N ASP A 49 7.93 7.78 -7.59
CA ASP A 49 7.53 7.51 -6.19
C ASP A 49 8.11 8.56 -5.24
N ARG A 50 9.37 8.96 -5.44
CA ARG A 50 10.00 10.01 -4.64
C ARG A 50 9.28 11.35 -4.80
N LEU A 51 8.93 11.73 -6.03
CA LEU A 51 8.20 12.97 -6.29
C LEU A 51 6.79 12.94 -5.67
N ALA A 52 6.11 11.80 -5.76
CA ALA A 52 4.80 11.64 -5.11
C ALA A 52 4.91 11.82 -3.59
N ALA A 53 5.94 11.26 -2.97
CA ALA A 53 6.19 11.43 -1.53
C ALA A 53 6.48 12.89 -1.16
N LEU A 54 7.24 13.61 -1.99
CA LEU A 54 7.50 15.03 -1.77
C LEU A 54 6.21 15.87 -1.87
N VAL A 55 5.35 15.56 -2.83
CA VAL A 55 4.04 16.21 -2.96
C VAL A 55 3.19 15.97 -1.72
N ASP A 56 3.15 14.73 -1.22
CA ASP A 56 2.44 14.41 0.01
C ASP A 56 2.99 15.18 1.22
N ALA A 57 4.32 15.33 1.30
CA ALA A 57 4.96 16.11 2.36
C ALA A 57 4.59 17.59 2.33
N LEU A 58 4.37 18.16 1.14
CA LEU A 58 3.92 19.55 0.99
C LEU A 58 2.51 19.76 1.56
N LEU A 59 1.68 18.73 1.56
CA LEU A 59 0.34 18.80 2.16
C LEU A 59 0.39 18.87 3.69
N GLY A 60 1.52 18.49 4.28
CA GLY A 60 1.77 18.55 5.71
C GLY A 60 0.94 17.59 6.54
N PRO A 61 1.22 17.49 7.86
CA PRO A 61 0.49 16.61 8.78
C PRO A 61 -0.91 17.14 9.12
N GLY A 62 -1.37 18.18 8.46
CA GLY A 62 -2.57 18.92 8.83
C GLY A 62 -3.88 18.45 8.23
N GLN A 63 -3.92 17.32 7.49
CA GLN A 63 -5.19 16.80 7.03
C GLN A 63 -5.77 15.86 8.07
N PRO A 64 -6.90 16.23 8.70
CA PRO A 64 -7.56 15.28 9.59
C PRO A 64 -7.97 14.06 8.77
N PRO A 65 -7.73 12.84 9.28
CA PRO A 65 -8.17 11.64 8.59
C PRO A 65 -9.68 11.64 8.44
N ARG A 66 -10.17 11.30 7.25
CA ARG A 66 -11.59 11.13 6.97
C ARG A 66 -11.99 9.71 7.37
N LYS A 67 -12.26 9.52 8.64
CA LYS A 67 -12.69 8.21 9.15
C LYS A 67 -14.15 7.95 8.80
N GLU A 68 -14.40 6.78 8.25
CA GLU A 68 -15.75 6.28 7.94
C GLU A 68 -15.82 4.78 8.27
N PRO A 69 -17.03 4.23 8.48
CA PRO A 69 -17.17 2.78 8.64
C PRO A 69 -16.76 2.05 7.36
N VAL A 70 -15.78 1.16 7.47
CA VAL A 70 -15.20 0.46 6.32
C VAL A 70 -15.12 -1.03 6.61
N ASN A 71 -15.45 -1.84 5.62
CA ASN A 71 -15.12 -3.25 5.62
C ASN A 71 -13.68 -3.41 5.16
N ILE A 72 -12.81 -3.80 6.09
CA ILE A 72 -11.37 -3.94 5.81
C ILE A 72 -11.10 -4.92 4.66
N HIS A 73 -11.91 -5.95 4.52
CA HIS A 73 -11.73 -6.96 3.47
C HIS A 73 -11.96 -6.39 2.07
N GLU A 74 -12.86 -5.41 1.92
CA GLU A 74 -13.03 -4.72 0.64
C GLU A 74 -11.77 -3.94 0.25
N LEU A 75 -11.11 -3.31 1.22
CA LEU A 75 -9.87 -2.58 0.98
C LEU A 75 -8.71 -3.52 0.64
N VAL A 76 -8.56 -4.60 1.40
CA VAL A 76 -7.51 -5.58 1.17
C VAL A 76 -7.72 -6.29 -0.16
N GLN A 77 -8.96 -6.58 -0.53
CA GLN A 77 -9.34 -7.14 -1.82
C GLN A 77 -8.94 -6.21 -2.97
N HIS A 78 -9.26 -4.94 -2.83
CA HIS A 78 -8.91 -3.92 -3.82
C HIS A 78 -7.40 -3.82 -4.01
N VAL A 79 -6.66 -3.73 -2.91
CA VAL A 79 -5.19 -3.70 -2.91
C VAL A 79 -4.63 -4.98 -3.53
N GLY A 80 -5.19 -6.13 -3.18
CA GLY A 80 -4.78 -7.42 -3.74
C GLY A 80 -4.91 -7.47 -5.26
N HIS A 81 -6.00 -6.94 -5.80
CA HIS A 81 -6.20 -6.83 -7.26
C HIS A 81 -5.16 -5.93 -7.92
N LEU A 82 -4.86 -4.78 -7.30
CA LEU A 82 -3.85 -3.85 -7.81
C LEU A 82 -2.46 -4.49 -7.78
N LEU A 83 -2.11 -5.14 -6.69
CA LEU A 83 -0.82 -5.82 -6.56
C LEU A 83 -0.68 -6.98 -7.55
N ALA A 84 -1.74 -7.76 -7.76
CA ALA A 84 -1.73 -8.85 -8.73
C ALA A 84 -1.51 -8.34 -10.15
N ALA A 85 -2.05 -7.17 -10.50
CA ALA A 85 -1.84 -6.55 -11.80
C ALA A 85 -0.39 -6.06 -11.98
N GLU A 86 0.24 -5.61 -10.91
CA GLU A 86 1.63 -5.12 -10.92
C GLU A 86 2.67 -6.25 -10.79
N ALA A 87 2.30 -7.37 -10.18
CA ALA A 87 3.23 -8.45 -9.88
C ALA A 87 3.65 -9.22 -11.14
N PRO A 88 4.90 -9.74 -11.18
CA PRO A 88 5.31 -10.66 -12.23
C PRO A 88 4.43 -11.92 -12.30
N PRO A 89 4.33 -12.60 -13.46
CA PRO A 89 3.46 -13.77 -13.60
C PRO A 89 3.78 -14.93 -12.66
N GLY A 90 5.01 -15.03 -12.20
CA GLY A 90 5.44 -16.07 -11.26
C GLY A 90 5.17 -15.75 -9.80
N VAL A 91 4.58 -14.60 -9.50
CA VAL A 91 4.27 -14.17 -8.13
C VAL A 91 2.79 -14.37 -7.87
N SER A 92 2.46 -15.15 -6.84
CA SER A 92 1.07 -15.34 -6.40
C SER A 92 0.74 -14.40 -5.25
N ILE A 93 -0.46 -13.82 -5.30
CA ILE A 93 -1.02 -13.02 -4.23
C ILE A 93 -2.12 -13.85 -3.58
N GLU A 94 -1.89 -14.28 -2.35
CA GLU A 94 -2.84 -15.10 -1.60
C GLU A 94 -3.52 -14.29 -0.50
N ARG A 95 -4.67 -14.76 -0.07
CA ARG A 95 -5.50 -14.09 0.94
C ARG A 95 -5.76 -15.05 2.09
N ASP A 96 -5.60 -14.53 3.30
CA ASP A 96 -5.89 -15.27 4.53
C ASP A 96 -6.63 -14.33 5.49
N TYR A 97 -7.95 -14.31 5.37
CA TYR A 97 -8.80 -13.35 6.04
C TYR A 97 -9.47 -13.91 7.27
N ASP A 98 -9.56 -13.10 8.30
CA ASP A 98 -10.36 -13.37 9.49
C ASP A 98 -11.78 -12.83 9.27
N PRO A 99 -12.78 -13.72 9.12
CA PRO A 99 -14.16 -13.28 8.87
C PRO A 99 -14.83 -12.61 10.06
N SER A 100 -14.25 -12.68 11.24
CA SER A 100 -14.82 -12.09 12.46
C SER A 100 -14.62 -10.59 12.57
N LEU A 101 -13.84 -9.97 11.67
CA LEU A 101 -13.59 -8.54 11.70
C LEU A 101 -14.85 -7.74 11.41
N PRO A 102 -15.28 -6.86 12.32
CA PRO A 102 -16.41 -5.96 12.07
C PRO A 102 -16.02 -4.82 11.14
N ARG A 103 -16.98 -4.02 10.74
CA ARG A 103 -16.69 -2.74 10.09
C ARG A 103 -15.93 -1.84 11.05
N LEU A 104 -14.92 -1.17 10.53
CA LEU A 104 -14.02 -0.34 11.30
C LEU A 104 -14.07 1.10 10.78
N ARG A 105 -13.96 2.07 11.69
CA ARG A 105 -13.89 3.48 11.32
C ARG A 105 -12.45 3.80 10.94
N LEU A 106 -12.22 3.93 9.64
CA LEU A 106 -10.90 4.11 9.06
C LEU A 106 -10.93 5.18 7.99
N ASP A 107 -9.78 5.78 7.73
CA ASP A 107 -9.56 6.53 6.50
C ASP A 107 -9.18 5.54 5.40
N ARG A 108 -10.14 5.31 4.49
CA ARG A 108 -9.99 4.37 3.37
C ARG A 108 -8.70 4.61 2.57
N ASN A 109 -8.44 5.86 2.23
CA ASN A 109 -7.31 6.22 1.38
C ASN A 109 -5.97 6.00 2.08
N GLN A 110 -5.88 6.30 3.37
CA GLN A 110 -4.67 6.07 4.15
C GLN A 110 -4.33 4.58 4.24
N ILE A 111 -5.35 3.74 4.47
CA ILE A 111 -5.15 2.29 4.55
C ILE A 111 -4.74 1.72 3.20
N ILE A 112 -5.41 2.11 2.13
CA ILE A 112 -5.05 1.67 0.77
C ILE A 112 -3.60 2.04 0.45
N GLN A 113 -3.19 3.28 0.72
CA GLN A 113 -1.83 3.74 0.47
C GLN A 113 -0.79 2.94 1.27
N SER A 114 -1.04 2.75 2.56
CA SER A 114 -0.13 1.97 3.41
C SER A 114 0.02 0.54 2.91
N LEU A 115 -1.09 -0.11 2.57
CA LEU A 115 -1.08 -1.49 2.08
C LEU A 115 -0.41 -1.61 0.70
N LEU A 116 -0.62 -0.65 -0.18
CA LEU A 116 0.06 -0.64 -1.48
C LEU A 116 1.58 -0.49 -1.32
N ASN A 117 2.02 0.37 -0.41
CA ASN A 117 3.44 0.55 -0.14
C ASN A 117 4.08 -0.75 0.39
N LEU A 118 3.43 -1.40 1.35
CA LEU A 118 3.88 -2.68 1.90
C LEU A 118 3.88 -3.77 0.83
N GLY A 119 2.81 -3.84 0.05
CA GLY A 119 2.67 -4.84 -1.00
C GLY A 119 3.70 -4.68 -2.12
N ARG A 120 3.98 -3.46 -2.52
CA ARG A 120 5.01 -3.17 -3.53
C ARG A 120 6.41 -3.52 -3.04
N ASN A 121 6.69 -3.25 -1.76
CA ASN A 121 7.95 -3.68 -1.14
C ASN A 121 8.08 -5.21 -1.14
N ALA A 122 6.98 -5.92 -0.85
CA ALA A 122 6.95 -7.38 -0.89
C ALA A 122 7.19 -7.91 -2.31
N ILE A 123 6.58 -7.31 -3.32
CA ILE A 123 6.80 -7.69 -4.73
C ILE A 123 8.28 -7.54 -5.11
N GLN A 124 8.91 -6.45 -4.69
CA GLN A 124 10.35 -6.24 -4.94
C GLN A 124 11.21 -7.29 -4.24
N ALA A 125 10.87 -7.64 -3.00
CA ALA A 125 11.62 -8.62 -2.21
C ALA A 125 11.53 -10.03 -2.81
N VAL A 126 10.37 -10.39 -3.35
CA VAL A 126 10.10 -11.70 -3.93
C VAL A 126 10.80 -11.88 -5.30
N GLY A 127 10.90 -10.80 -6.07
CA GLY A 127 11.46 -10.87 -7.42
C GLY A 127 10.49 -11.47 -8.43
N GLU A 128 10.99 -12.37 -9.28
CA GLU A 128 10.21 -12.93 -10.40
C GLU A 128 9.28 -14.07 -10.00
N ARG A 129 9.56 -14.75 -8.89
CA ARG A 129 8.80 -15.91 -8.40
C ARG A 129 8.70 -15.87 -6.90
N GLY A 130 7.52 -16.18 -6.41
CA GLY A 130 7.28 -16.31 -5.00
C GLY A 130 5.83 -16.11 -4.64
N ARG A 131 5.60 -15.92 -3.35
CA ARG A 131 4.27 -15.87 -2.76
C ARG A 131 4.17 -14.67 -1.83
N ILE A 132 3.08 -13.94 -1.95
CA ILE A 132 2.73 -12.86 -1.04
C ILE A 132 1.38 -13.20 -0.45
N VAL A 133 1.28 -13.11 0.87
CA VAL A 133 0.05 -13.40 1.61
C VAL A 133 -0.46 -12.11 2.25
N LEU A 134 -1.68 -11.75 1.95
CA LEU A 134 -2.40 -10.66 2.62
C LEU A 134 -3.25 -11.29 3.73
N ARG A 135 -2.87 -11.04 4.98
CA ARG A 135 -3.50 -11.67 6.13
C ARG A 135 -4.18 -10.64 7.00
N THR A 136 -5.41 -10.94 7.40
CA THR A 136 -6.14 -10.13 8.39
C THR A 136 -6.43 -10.96 9.63
N ARG A 137 -6.34 -10.34 10.80
CA ARG A 137 -6.68 -10.97 12.08
C ARG A 137 -7.38 -9.96 12.98
N ALA A 138 -8.31 -10.44 13.77
CA ALA A 138 -8.92 -9.67 14.83
C ALA A 138 -8.23 -10.01 16.14
N LEU A 139 -7.75 -8.99 16.83
CA LEU A 139 -7.21 -9.12 18.18
C LEU A 139 -8.22 -8.49 19.13
N THR A 140 -8.70 -9.27 20.09
CA THR A 140 -9.67 -8.80 21.09
C THR A 140 -8.96 -8.39 22.37
N ASN A 141 -9.46 -7.33 23.03
CA ASN A 141 -8.92 -6.81 24.28
C ASN A 141 -7.42 -6.51 24.23
N ALA A 142 -6.97 -5.93 23.11
CA ALA A 142 -5.58 -5.56 22.93
C ALA A 142 -5.26 -4.23 23.61
N SER A 143 -4.07 -4.17 24.24
CA SER A 143 -3.53 -2.94 24.81
C SER A 143 -2.46 -2.37 23.92
N ILE A 144 -2.55 -1.07 23.61
CA ILE A 144 -1.55 -0.37 22.81
C ILE A 144 -1.19 0.92 23.54
N GLY A 145 0.05 1.01 23.96
CA GLY A 145 0.47 2.06 24.86
C GLY A 145 -0.32 1.99 26.16
N SER A 146 -0.94 3.09 26.56
CA SER A 146 -1.79 3.18 27.74
C SER A 146 -3.28 2.94 27.47
N ARG A 147 -3.68 2.67 26.21
CA ARG A 147 -5.07 2.48 25.82
C ARG A 147 -5.41 1.02 25.58
N ARG A 148 -6.61 0.63 26.04
CA ARG A 148 -7.23 -0.67 25.75
C ARG A 148 -8.28 -0.51 24.64
N TYR A 149 -8.25 -1.42 23.68
CA TYR A 149 -9.21 -1.47 22.58
C TYR A 149 -9.95 -2.80 22.59
N ARG A 150 -11.25 -2.77 22.32
CA ARG A 150 -12.07 -3.98 22.24
C ARG A 150 -11.65 -4.86 21.07
N VAL A 151 -11.40 -4.23 19.93
CA VAL A 151 -11.01 -4.93 18.72
C VAL A 151 -9.89 -4.14 18.03
N VAL A 152 -8.85 -4.86 17.66
CA VAL A 152 -7.76 -4.35 16.85
C VAL A 152 -7.69 -5.20 15.59
N ALA A 153 -7.73 -4.58 14.45
CA ALA A 153 -7.49 -5.28 13.19
C ALA A 153 -5.99 -5.30 12.91
N SER A 154 -5.46 -6.48 12.68
CA SER A 154 -4.09 -6.66 12.22
C SER A 154 -4.13 -7.03 10.74
N ILE A 155 -3.40 -6.27 9.93
CA ILE A 155 -3.20 -6.58 8.51
C ILE A 155 -1.73 -6.85 8.32
N GLN A 156 -1.41 -8.02 7.76
CA GLN A 156 -0.04 -8.44 7.53
C GLN A 156 0.18 -8.66 6.04
N VAL A 157 1.33 -8.24 5.57
CA VAL A 157 1.81 -8.56 4.23
C VAL A 157 3.07 -9.41 4.42
N GLU A 158 2.96 -10.70 4.10
CA GLU A 158 4.08 -11.65 4.18
C GLU A 158 4.59 -11.98 2.80
N ASP A 159 5.89 -12.10 2.66
CA ASP A 159 6.51 -12.60 1.44
C ASP A 159 7.50 -13.72 1.75
N ASP A 160 7.73 -14.59 0.76
CA ASP A 160 8.69 -15.68 0.83
C ASP A 160 9.92 -15.43 -0.07
N GLY A 161 10.23 -14.14 -0.29
CA GLY A 161 11.36 -13.76 -1.12
C GLY A 161 12.71 -14.29 -0.60
N PRO A 162 13.73 -14.38 -1.48
CA PRO A 162 15.06 -14.76 -1.06
C PRO A 162 15.65 -13.63 -0.19
N GLY A 163 15.80 -13.87 1.10
CA GLY A 163 16.30 -12.90 2.06
C GLY A 163 15.57 -13.00 3.37
N VAL A 164 15.75 -12.01 4.23
CA VAL A 164 15.10 -11.97 5.53
C VAL A 164 13.60 -11.76 5.31
N PRO A 165 12.72 -12.65 5.82
CA PRO A 165 11.29 -12.41 5.77
C PRO A 165 10.97 -11.08 6.47
N VAL A 166 10.46 -10.12 5.73
CA VAL A 166 10.03 -8.87 6.31
C VAL A 166 8.56 -9.01 6.66
N GLU A 167 8.28 -9.28 7.91
CA GLU A 167 6.93 -9.15 8.44
C GLU A 167 6.68 -7.66 8.69
N LEU A 168 5.89 -7.07 7.82
CA LEU A 168 5.41 -5.71 8.03
C LEU A 168 3.99 -5.80 8.56
N LYS A 169 3.83 -5.39 9.81
CA LYS A 169 2.53 -5.38 10.48
C LYS A 169 2.02 -3.97 10.54
N ASP A 170 0.90 -3.74 9.88
CA ASP A 170 0.17 -2.50 10.05
C ASP A 170 -1.04 -2.78 10.93
N THR A 171 -1.13 -2.08 12.04
CA THR A 171 -2.15 -2.29 13.04
C THR A 171 -3.09 -1.10 13.07
N VAL A 172 -4.38 -1.37 12.95
CA VAL A 172 -5.42 -0.35 12.92
C VAL A 172 -6.29 -0.48 14.16
N PHE A 173 -6.51 0.62 14.87
CA PHE A 173 -7.11 0.64 16.18
C PHE A 173 -8.52 1.21 16.18
N TYR A 174 -9.35 0.64 17.07
CA TYR A 174 -10.74 1.06 17.28
C TYR A 174 -11.02 1.45 18.71
N PRO A 175 -11.58 2.63 18.93
CA PRO A 175 -12.15 2.92 20.21
C PRO A 175 -13.46 2.16 20.45
#